data_68f2a4b28da0ea4013e953ca50b51c6a
#
_entry.id   68f2a4b28da0ea4013e953ca50b51c6a
#
_cell.length_a   1.000
_cell.length_b   1.000
_cell.length_c   1.000
_cell.angle_alpha   90.00
_cell.angle_beta   90.00
_cell.angle_gamma   90.00
#
_symmetry.space_group_name_H-M   'P 1'
#
loop_
_entity.id
_entity.type
_entity.pdbx_description
1 polymer ?
#
loop_
_entity_poly.entity_id
_entity_poly.type
_entity_poly.pdbx_seq_one_letter_code
_entity_poly.pdbx_strand_id
1 'polypeptide(L)'
;GAIDQLPAAVIVANEDVNDANGDGIFGVARRLIVASNMEIGRFGWKAQVPRLADFVNDAMFGELGLTTPDNGRGFAGLDDADNVADPEVTQAQVDDIAHFMAMLPPPPRGGSIDPKVTEGLKTFHSIGCAKCHTPSLSSPTGPVPLFSNLLLHNVMPVGFRGMSEPGADAGFFRTPPLWGIKGTAPYMHDGRAEDLRGAIMAHFSEAEAVRVNYENLKTSEQDALILFLEDL
;
A
#
# COMPACT_ATOMS: atom_id res chain seq x y z
N GLY A 1 11.58 0.63 -6.32
CA GLY A 1 11.93 1.89 -6.95
C GLY A 1 10.80 2.75 -7.47
N ALA A 2 9.82 2.21 -8.23
CA ALA A 2 8.82 3.04 -8.92
C ALA A 2 7.98 3.91 -7.97
N ILE A 3 7.56 3.39 -6.81
CA ILE A 3 6.80 4.16 -5.81
C ILE A 3 7.63 5.30 -5.21
N ASP A 4 8.92 5.06 -4.98
CA ASP A 4 9.83 6.06 -4.39
C ASP A 4 10.02 7.29 -5.30
N GLN A 5 9.90 7.11 -6.61
CA GLN A 5 10.03 8.17 -7.62
C GLN A 5 8.75 9.01 -7.80
N LEU A 6 7.62 8.61 -7.21
CA LEU A 6 6.39 9.39 -7.32
C LEU A 6 6.54 10.74 -6.60
N PRO A 7 6.24 11.88 -7.25
CA PRO A 7 6.20 13.16 -6.56
C PRO A 7 5.14 13.17 -5.46
N ALA A 8 5.44 13.72 -4.30
CA ALA A 8 4.50 13.86 -3.20
C ALA A 8 3.20 14.58 -3.63
N ALA A 9 3.33 15.59 -4.49
CA ALA A 9 2.19 16.33 -5.03
C ALA A 9 1.18 15.45 -5.79
N VAL A 10 1.65 14.39 -6.45
CA VAL A 10 0.76 13.46 -7.18
C VAL A 10 -0.06 12.62 -6.21
N ILE A 11 0.51 12.22 -5.07
CA ILE A 11 -0.22 11.50 -4.02
C ILE A 11 -1.25 12.44 -3.38
N VAL A 12 -0.82 13.63 -2.98
CA VAL A 12 -1.67 14.65 -2.34
C VAL A 12 -2.82 15.11 -3.25
N ALA A 13 -2.62 15.15 -4.57
CA ALA A 13 -3.65 15.53 -5.52
C ALA A 13 -4.85 14.55 -5.57
N ASN A 14 -4.71 13.35 -5.02
CA ASN A 14 -5.80 12.37 -4.94
C ASN A 14 -6.55 12.41 -3.59
N GLU A 15 -6.19 13.32 -2.67
CA GLU A 15 -6.90 13.46 -1.39
C GLU A 15 -8.32 14.00 -1.59
N ASP A 16 -9.25 13.47 -0.81
CA ASP A 16 -10.59 14.03 -0.62
C ASP A 16 -10.98 14.03 0.85
N VAL A 17 -10.22 14.76 1.65
CA VAL A 17 -10.33 14.74 3.13
C VAL A 17 -11.72 15.11 3.64
N ASN A 18 -12.50 15.85 2.85
CA ASN A 18 -13.82 16.36 3.19
C ASN A 18 -14.95 15.68 2.41
N ASP A 19 -14.67 14.62 1.65
CA ASP A 19 -15.65 13.97 0.77
C ASP A 19 -16.40 14.99 -0.11
N ALA A 20 -15.62 15.81 -0.82
CA ALA A 20 -16.18 16.92 -1.61
C ALA A 20 -17.08 16.45 -2.75
N ASN A 21 -16.90 15.22 -3.22
CA ASN A 21 -17.71 14.61 -4.26
C ASN A 21 -18.93 13.84 -3.69
N GLY A 22 -19.03 13.65 -2.37
CA GLY A 22 -20.14 13.02 -1.68
C GLY A 22 -20.26 11.51 -1.88
N ASP A 23 -19.15 10.82 -2.17
CA ASP A 23 -19.16 9.39 -2.46
C ASP A 23 -18.80 8.49 -1.27
N GLY A 24 -18.53 9.09 -0.10
CA GLY A 24 -18.23 8.41 1.16
C GLY A 24 -16.79 7.93 1.28
N ILE A 25 -15.89 8.35 0.37
CA ILE A 25 -14.48 7.94 0.35
C ILE A 25 -13.61 9.18 0.60
N PHE A 26 -12.87 9.17 1.71
CA PHE A 26 -12.18 10.37 2.20
C PHE A 26 -10.71 10.45 1.79
N GLY A 27 -9.97 9.37 1.73
CA GLY A 27 -8.57 9.29 1.32
C GLY A 27 -7.64 10.40 1.83
N VAL A 28 -6.68 10.05 2.68
CA VAL A 28 -5.76 11.02 3.31
C VAL A 28 -4.31 10.65 3.07
N ALA A 29 -3.49 11.57 2.55
CA ALA A 29 -2.04 11.37 2.43
C ALA A 29 -1.39 11.43 3.82
N ARG A 30 -0.57 10.44 4.15
CA ARG A 30 0.14 10.42 5.42
C ARG A 30 1.23 11.49 5.44
N ARG A 31 1.10 12.46 6.35
CA ARG A 31 2.11 13.49 6.59
C ARG A 31 3.01 13.08 7.75
N LEU A 32 4.31 13.11 7.52
CA LEU A 32 5.36 12.72 8.47
C LEU A 32 6.30 13.89 8.69
N ILE A 33 6.83 14.02 9.90
CA ILE A 33 7.90 14.98 10.20
C ILE A 33 9.21 14.21 10.26
N VAL A 34 10.08 14.44 9.28
CA VAL A 34 11.39 13.82 9.16
C VAL A 34 12.45 14.91 9.16
N ALA A 35 13.36 14.89 10.13
CA ALA A 35 14.40 15.91 10.29
C ALA A 35 13.86 17.35 10.17
N SER A 36 12.71 17.64 10.80
CA SER A 36 11.99 18.92 10.80
C SER A 36 11.34 19.30 9.46
N ASN A 37 11.34 18.44 8.47
CA ASN A 37 10.64 18.63 7.20
C ASN A 37 9.37 17.79 7.15
N MET A 38 8.33 18.31 6.48
CA MET A 38 7.13 17.55 6.21
C MET A 38 7.31 16.72 4.95
N GLU A 39 7.16 15.41 5.07
CA GLU A 39 7.22 14.46 3.97
C GLU A 39 5.94 13.64 3.86
N ILE A 40 5.69 13.06 2.69
CA ILE A 40 4.53 12.21 2.44
C ILE A 40 4.97 10.75 2.51
N GLY A 41 4.37 10.03 3.45
CA GLY A 41 4.56 8.60 3.63
C GLY A 41 4.00 7.80 2.47
N ARG A 42 4.68 6.73 2.10
CA ARG A 42 4.31 5.88 0.95
C ARG A 42 4.64 4.40 1.13
N PHE A 43 5.41 4.04 2.16
CA PHE A 43 5.77 2.65 2.47
C PHE A 43 5.21 2.22 3.82
N GLY A 44 5.06 0.89 3.99
CA GLY A 44 4.42 0.26 5.14
C GLY A 44 2.89 0.31 5.08
N TRP A 45 2.25 -0.48 5.93
CA TRP A 45 0.78 -0.62 5.96
C TRP A 45 0.03 0.67 6.32
N LYS A 46 0.69 1.55 7.08
CA LYS A 46 0.13 2.84 7.48
C LYS A 46 0.84 4.02 6.80
N ALA A 47 1.51 3.80 5.68
CA ALA A 47 2.32 4.81 4.99
C ALA A 47 3.28 5.53 5.95
N GLN A 48 3.87 4.78 6.88
CA GLN A 48 4.67 5.33 7.98
C GLN A 48 6.08 5.74 7.59
N VAL A 49 6.52 5.42 6.37
CA VAL A 49 7.88 5.70 5.89
C VAL A 49 7.83 6.41 4.54
N PRO A 50 8.57 7.52 4.35
CA PRO A 50 8.50 8.31 3.12
C PRO A 50 9.40 7.81 1.99
N ARG A 51 10.53 7.19 2.30
CA ARG A 51 11.56 6.78 1.33
C ARG A 51 11.89 5.31 1.47
N LEU A 52 12.37 4.72 0.39
CA LEU A 52 12.77 3.31 0.36
C LEU A 52 13.97 3.03 1.28
N ALA A 53 14.95 3.93 1.35
CA ALA A 53 16.09 3.78 2.25
C ALA A 53 15.68 3.77 3.73
N ASP A 54 14.74 4.65 4.10
CA ASP A 54 14.18 4.69 5.46
C ASP A 54 13.42 3.38 5.77
N PHE A 55 12.73 2.82 4.76
CA PHE A 55 12.04 1.54 4.90
C PHE A 55 13.00 0.35 5.09
N VAL A 56 14.17 0.40 4.44
CA VAL A 56 15.23 -0.61 4.65
C VAL A 56 15.73 -0.56 6.10
N ASN A 57 16.00 0.63 6.65
CA ASN A 57 16.38 0.78 8.05
C ASN A 57 15.31 0.23 9.01
N ASP A 58 14.03 0.58 8.77
CA ASP A 58 12.90 0.06 9.56
C ASP A 58 12.84 -1.47 9.55
N ALA A 59 13.03 -2.08 8.37
CA ALA A 59 12.97 -3.54 8.21
C ALA A 59 14.18 -4.24 8.84
N MET A 60 15.39 -3.68 8.72
CA MET A 60 16.59 -4.25 9.35
C MET A 60 16.39 -4.38 10.86
N PHE A 61 15.94 -3.33 11.52
CA PHE A 61 15.70 -3.35 12.95
C PHE A 61 14.42 -4.11 13.32
N GLY A 62 13.27 -3.73 12.74
CA GLY A 62 11.96 -4.22 13.16
C GLY A 62 11.67 -5.69 12.82
N GLU A 63 12.29 -6.22 11.75
CA GLU A 63 12.04 -7.58 11.27
C GLU A 63 13.22 -8.52 11.52
N LEU A 64 14.47 -8.01 11.47
CA LEU A 64 15.67 -8.83 11.61
C LEU A 64 16.39 -8.61 12.94
N GLY A 65 16.05 -7.57 13.69
CA GLY A 65 16.74 -7.20 14.93
C GLY A 65 18.15 -6.64 14.73
N LEU A 66 18.49 -6.22 13.50
CA LEU A 66 19.80 -5.69 13.18
C LEU A 66 19.86 -4.18 13.34
N THR A 67 20.81 -3.70 14.13
CA THR A 67 21.03 -2.27 14.31
C THR A 67 21.70 -1.63 13.09
N THR A 68 21.22 -0.44 12.70
CA THR A 68 21.77 0.34 11.60
C THR A 68 22.17 1.73 12.08
N PRO A 69 23.00 2.50 11.35
CA PRO A 69 23.39 3.85 11.77
C PRO A 69 22.23 4.81 12.06
N ASP A 70 21.06 4.58 11.44
CA ASP A 70 19.87 5.42 11.62
C ASP A 70 18.75 4.71 12.41
N ASN A 71 18.80 3.39 12.56
CA ASN A 71 17.78 2.56 13.22
C ASN A 71 16.31 2.88 12.82
N GLY A 72 16.09 3.48 11.67
CA GLY A 72 14.79 3.80 11.15
C GLY A 72 13.97 4.67 12.11
N ARG A 73 12.70 4.33 12.33
CA ARG A 73 11.80 5.02 13.27
C ARG A 73 12.01 4.60 14.74
N GLY A 74 12.97 3.71 14.99
CA GLY A 74 13.48 3.30 16.28
C GLY A 74 12.43 2.90 17.32
N PHE A 75 12.13 1.64 17.41
CA PHE A 75 11.45 1.10 18.61
C PHE A 75 12.40 0.99 19.79
N ALA A 76 13.70 1.06 19.56
CA ALA A 76 14.76 1.07 20.56
C ALA A 76 15.84 2.07 20.16
N GLY A 77 16.74 2.35 21.07
CA GLY A 77 17.95 3.12 20.77
C GLY A 77 18.86 2.44 19.76
N LEU A 78 20.02 3.02 19.53
CA LEU A 78 21.06 2.46 18.66
C LEU A 78 21.73 1.20 19.22
N ASP A 79 21.29 0.72 20.37
CA ASP A 79 21.82 -0.42 21.13
C ASP A 79 20.66 -1.34 21.50
N ASP A 80 20.70 -2.58 21.07
CA ASP A 80 19.68 -3.59 21.37
C ASP A 80 20.08 -4.53 22.52
N ALA A 81 21.22 -4.27 23.16
CA ALA A 81 21.76 -4.97 24.34
C ALA A 81 22.03 -6.49 24.13
N ASP A 82 22.32 -6.92 22.92
CA ASP A 82 22.59 -8.33 22.59
C ASP A 82 24.06 -8.75 22.78
N ASN A 83 24.97 -7.82 23.14
CA ASN A 83 26.42 -7.94 23.25
C ASN A 83 27.18 -8.03 21.91
N VAL A 84 26.56 -7.68 20.81
CA VAL A 84 27.20 -7.41 19.51
C VAL A 84 27.49 -5.91 19.43
N ALA A 85 28.53 -5.52 18.71
CA ALA A 85 28.87 -4.09 18.60
C ALA A 85 27.96 -3.38 17.59
N ASP A 86 27.31 -2.30 18.05
CA ASP A 86 26.43 -1.48 17.24
C ASP A 86 27.15 -0.33 16.48
N PRO A 87 26.68 0.05 15.31
CA PRO A 87 25.65 -0.63 14.51
C PRO A 87 26.21 -1.89 13.84
N GLU A 88 25.41 -2.96 13.78
CA GLU A 88 25.78 -4.23 13.16
C GLU A 88 25.82 -4.14 11.63
N VAL A 89 24.95 -3.32 11.05
CA VAL A 89 24.87 -3.05 9.61
C VAL A 89 25.44 -1.67 9.32
N THR A 90 26.35 -1.60 8.38
CA THR A 90 26.95 -0.33 7.94
C THR A 90 26.01 0.45 7.02
N GLN A 91 26.20 1.78 6.94
CA GLN A 91 25.43 2.61 5.97
C GLN A 91 25.60 2.11 4.53
N ALA A 92 26.80 1.69 4.14
CA ALA A 92 27.02 1.16 2.79
C ALA A 92 26.17 -0.08 2.49
N GLN A 93 25.99 -0.98 3.45
CA GLN A 93 25.11 -2.15 3.28
C GLN A 93 23.63 -1.75 3.19
N VAL A 94 23.18 -0.78 3.99
CA VAL A 94 21.84 -0.21 3.87
C VAL A 94 21.62 0.40 2.48
N ASP A 95 22.59 1.18 1.99
CA ASP A 95 22.54 1.83 0.68
C ASP A 95 22.53 0.80 -0.46
N ASP A 96 23.30 -0.28 -0.35
CA ASP A 96 23.30 -1.38 -1.33
C ASP A 96 21.95 -2.09 -1.40
N ILE A 97 21.33 -2.36 -0.26
CA ILE A 97 19.99 -2.98 -0.20
C ILE A 97 18.93 -2.02 -0.77
N ALA A 98 18.97 -0.76 -0.37
CA ALA A 98 18.06 0.25 -0.90
C ALA A 98 18.21 0.42 -2.42
N HIS A 99 19.46 0.42 -2.92
CA HIS A 99 19.74 0.45 -4.35
C HIS A 99 19.19 -0.79 -5.06
N PHE A 100 19.45 -1.98 -4.55
CA PHE A 100 18.90 -3.22 -5.11
C PHE A 100 17.37 -3.15 -5.20
N MET A 101 16.69 -2.79 -4.12
CA MET A 101 15.23 -2.64 -4.09
C MET A 101 14.73 -1.56 -5.06
N ALA A 102 15.48 -0.47 -5.22
CA ALA A 102 15.14 0.61 -6.15
C ALA A 102 15.23 0.16 -7.62
N MET A 103 16.13 -0.76 -7.94
CA MET A 103 16.33 -1.27 -9.30
C MET A 103 15.35 -2.38 -9.70
N LEU A 104 14.60 -2.95 -8.74
CA LEU A 104 13.58 -3.94 -9.06
C LEU A 104 12.44 -3.29 -9.86
N PRO A 105 12.10 -3.81 -11.04
CA PRO A 105 10.95 -3.35 -11.80
C PRO A 105 9.66 -3.77 -11.08
N PRO A 106 8.53 -3.08 -11.34
CA PRO A 106 7.23 -3.61 -10.99
C PRO A 106 7.02 -4.99 -11.62
N PRO A 107 6.29 -5.90 -10.97
CA PRO A 107 5.91 -7.17 -11.59
C PRO A 107 5.26 -6.91 -12.96
N PRO A 108 5.59 -7.69 -13.99
CA PRO A 108 4.93 -7.55 -15.27
C PRO A 108 3.46 -7.96 -15.14
N ARG A 109 2.59 -7.20 -15.76
CA ARG A 109 1.20 -7.61 -15.90
C ARG A 109 1.12 -8.89 -16.76
N GLY A 110 0.16 -9.80 -16.45
CA GLY A 110 0.02 -11.07 -17.13
C GLY A 110 -0.26 -10.96 -18.64
N GLY A 111 -0.87 -9.84 -19.06
CA GLY A 111 -1.12 -9.55 -20.48
C GLY A 111 -2.12 -10.52 -21.13
N SER A 112 -3.06 -11.03 -20.34
CA SER A 112 -4.09 -11.94 -20.83
C SER A 112 -4.92 -11.31 -21.95
N ILE A 113 -5.14 -12.08 -23.03
CA ILE A 113 -6.03 -11.71 -24.14
C ILE A 113 -7.47 -12.18 -23.91
N ASP A 114 -7.78 -12.81 -22.77
CA ASP A 114 -9.14 -13.26 -22.45
C ASP A 114 -10.09 -12.04 -22.35
N PRO A 115 -11.16 -11.99 -23.14
CA PRO A 115 -12.17 -10.93 -23.05
C PRO A 115 -12.72 -10.72 -21.64
N LYS A 116 -12.77 -11.76 -20.81
CA LYS A 116 -13.22 -11.68 -19.42
C LYS A 116 -12.32 -10.79 -18.57
N VAL A 117 -11.03 -10.72 -18.83
CA VAL A 117 -10.12 -9.79 -18.14
C VAL A 117 -10.50 -8.34 -18.43
N THR A 118 -10.88 -8.03 -19.68
CA THR A 118 -11.41 -6.71 -20.05
C THR A 118 -12.76 -6.41 -19.39
N GLU A 119 -13.63 -7.40 -19.28
CA GLU A 119 -14.90 -7.27 -18.53
C GLU A 119 -14.63 -7.04 -17.06
N GLY A 120 -13.70 -7.77 -16.46
CA GLY A 120 -13.26 -7.58 -15.07
C GLY A 120 -12.72 -6.18 -14.80
N LEU A 121 -11.92 -5.62 -15.71
CA LEU A 121 -11.47 -4.22 -15.62
C LEU A 121 -12.66 -3.24 -15.63
N LYS A 122 -13.65 -3.45 -16.50
CA LYS A 122 -14.86 -2.62 -16.52
C LYS A 122 -15.63 -2.73 -15.20
N THR A 123 -15.77 -3.94 -14.68
CA THR A 123 -16.42 -4.20 -13.38
C THR A 123 -15.66 -3.52 -12.26
N PHE A 124 -14.33 -3.60 -12.22
CA PHE A 124 -13.46 -2.91 -11.25
C PHE A 124 -13.73 -1.40 -11.20
N HIS A 125 -13.89 -0.76 -12.35
CA HIS A 125 -14.27 0.66 -12.42
C HIS A 125 -15.71 0.90 -12.00
N SER A 126 -16.65 0.11 -12.52
CA SER A 126 -18.08 0.37 -12.35
C SER A 126 -18.57 0.20 -10.92
N ILE A 127 -18.00 -0.74 -10.15
CA ILE A 127 -18.39 -0.94 -8.75
C ILE A 127 -17.64 -0.03 -7.78
N GLY A 128 -16.56 0.66 -8.24
CA GLY A 128 -15.88 1.71 -7.49
C GLY A 128 -14.50 1.35 -6.92
N CYS A 129 -13.93 0.17 -7.22
CA CYS A 129 -12.58 -0.21 -6.74
C CYS A 129 -11.52 0.81 -7.13
N ALA A 130 -11.62 1.37 -8.35
CA ALA A 130 -10.68 2.35 -8.90
C ALA A 130 -10.62 3.69 -8.14
N LYS A 131 -11.54 3.96 -7.21
CA LYS A 131 -11.54 5.18 -6.40
C LYS A 131 -10.37 5.21 -5.41
N CYS A 132 -10.03 4.06 -4.82
CA CYS A 132 -8.84 3.89 -3.98
C CYS A 132 -7.69 3.24 -4.78
N HIS A 133 -8.01 2.22 -5.56
CA HIS A 133 -7.05 1.51 -6.41
C HIS A 133 -6.92 2.17 -7.78
N THR A 134 -6.48 3.43 -7.79
CA THR A 134 -6.23 4.24 -9.00
C THR A 134 -5.28 3.49 -9.94
N PRO A 135 -5.64 3.26 -11.22
CA PRO A 135 -4.87 2.41 -12.12
C PRO A 135 -3.41 2.82 -12.30
N SER A 136 -3.13 4.12 -12.35
CA SER A 136 -1.75 4.62 -12.45
C SER A 136 -1.60 6.00 -11.84
N LEU A 137 -0.40 6.27 -11.32
CA LEU A 137 0.02 7.61 -10.89
C LEU A 137 1.14 8.12 -11.80
N SER A 138 1.16 9.43 -12.04
CA SER A 138 2.17 10.06 -12.90
C SER A 138 3.51 10.19 -12.18
N SER A 139 4.60 9.83 -12.86
CA SER A 139 5.97 10.08 -12.42
C SER A 139 6.75 10.86 -13.48
N PRO A 140 7.93 11.41 -13.15
CA PRO A 140 8.79 12.08 -14.13
C PRO A 140 9.23 11.18 -15.29
N THR A 141 9.24 9.87 -15.09
CA THR A 141 9.66 8.87 -16.09
C THR A 141 8.48 8.23 -16.83
N GLY A 142 7.24 8.64 -16.52
CA GLY A 142 6.02 8.10 -17.13
C GLY A 142 5.03 7.57 -16.08
N PRO A 143 3.86 7.06 -16.52
CA PRO A 143 2.86 6.54 -15.60
C PRO A 143 3.34 5.25 -14.91
N VAL A 144 3.10 5.16 -13.60
CA VAL A 144 3.36 3.96 -12.79
C VAL A 144 2.04 3.23 -12.59
N PRO A 145 1.84 2.03 -13.18
CA PRO A 145 0.56 1.31 -13.16
C PRO A 145 0.39 0.49 -11.87
N LEU A 146 0.33 1.16 -10.72
CA LEU A 146 0.34 0.49 -9.41
C LEU A 146 -1.04 0.07 -8.90
N PHE A 147 -2.13 0.56 -9.46
CA PHE A 147 -3.49 0.31 -8.95
C PHE A 147 -3.61 0.67 -7.47
N SER A 148 -3.22 1.89 -7.15
CA SER A 148 -3.28 2.48 -5.81
C SER A 148 -3.16 4.00 -5.90
N ASN A 149 -3.84 4.72 -5.01
CA ASN A 149 -3.63 6.14 -4.78
C ASN A 149 -2.60 6.43 -3.68
N LEU A 150 -2.11 5.39 -2.97
CA LEU A 150 -1.19 5.44 -1.83
C LEU A 150 -1.73 6.22 -0.62
N LEU A 151 -3.01 6.55 -0.60
CA LEU A 151 -3.67 7.23 0.52
C LEU A 151 -4.04 6.25 1.63
N LEU A 152 -4.22 6.79 2.83
CA LEU A 152 -4.84 6.10 3.94
C LEU A 152 -6.36 6.17 3.79
N HIS A 153 -7.02 5.02 3.93
CA HIS A 153 -8.46 4.88 3.98
C HIS A 153 -8.87 4.04 5.18
N ASN A 154 -9.99 4.38 5.79
CA ASN A 154 -10.57 3.52 6.80
C ASN A 154 -11.32 2.37 6.11
N VAL A 155 -10.74 1.18 6.15
CA VAL A 155 -11.28 -0.03 5.50
C VAL A 155 -11.62 -1.16 6.46
N MET A 156 -11.61 -0.87 7.77
CA MET A 156 -11.91 -1.86 8.80
C MET A 156 -13.33 -1.68 9.36
N PRO A 157 -13.92 -2.74 9.93
CA PRO A 157 -15.25 -2.66 10.53
C PRO A 157 -15.25 -1.74 11.75
N VAL A 158 -16.41 -1.17 12.05
CA VAL A 158 -16.61 -0.36 13.26
C VAL A 158 -16.20 -1.16 14.49
N GLY A 159 -15.41 -0.52 15.36
CA GLY A 159 -14.88 -1.16 16.57
C GLY A 159 -13.66 -2.03 16.36
N PHE A 160 -13.05 -2.01 15.18
CA PHE A 160 -11.78 -2.68 14.93
C PHE A 160 -10.70 -2.21 15.91
N ARG A 161 -10.01 -3.18 16.53
CA ARG A 161 -8.92 -2.95 17.45
C ARG A 161 -7.62 -3.39 16.80
N GLY A 162 -6.86 -2.42 16.33
CA GLY A 162 -5.54 -2.61 15.74
C GLY A 162 -4.56 -1.58 16.25
N MET A 163 -3.35 -1.61 15.75
CA MET A 163 -2.32 -0.65 16.08
C MET A 163 -2.66 0.72 15.45
N SER A 164 -2.64 1.77 16.27
CA SER A 164 -2.74 3.16 15.83
C SER A 164 -1.37 3.80 15.81
N GLU A 165 -1.17 4.74 14.91
CA GLU A 165 -0.01 5.61 14.88
C GLU A 165 -0.44 7.07 14.78
N PRO A 166 0.39 8.04 15.22
CA PRO A 166 0.08 9.46 15.06
C PRO A 166 -0.29 9.79 13.61
N GLY A 167 -1.54 10.20 13.35
CA GLY A 167 -2.05 10.49 12.00
C GLY A 167 -2.51 9.27 11.18
N ALA A 168 -2.62 8.08 11.79
CA ALA A 168 -3.25 6.90 11.19
C ALA A 168 -3.89 6.01 12.27
N ASP A 169 -5.17 6.23 12.55
CA ASP A 169 -5.93 5.44 13.51
C ASP A 169 -6.00 3.95 13.14
N ALA A 170 -6.47 3.12 14.07
CA ALA A 170 -6.45 1.66 13.95
C ALA A 170 -7.02 1.15 12.62
N GLY A 171 -8.16 1.69 12.17
CA GLY A 171 -8.85 1.25 10.94
C GLY A 171 -8.26 1.78 9.63
N PHE A 172 -7.32 2.74 9.69
CA PHE A 172 -6.75 3.37 8.50
C PHE A 172 -5.54 2.59 7.97
N PHE A 173 -5.58 2.22 6.70
CA PHE A 173 -4.49 1.56 6.01
C PHE A 173 -4.21 2.22 4.67
N ARG A 174 -2.91 2.25 4.28
CA ARG A 174 -2.52 2.68 2.95
C ARG A 174 -3.08 1.70 1.92
N THR A 175 -3.71 2.23 0.87
CA THR A 175 -4.09 1.41 -0.29
C THR A 175 -2.83 0.74 -0.87
N PRO A 176 -2.70 -0.59 -0.80
CA PRO A 176 -1.54 -1.26 -1.37
C PRO A 176 -1.62 -1.28 -2.90
N PRO A 177 -0.47 -1.29 -3.61
CA PRO A 177 -0.44 -1.63 -5.02
C PRO A 177 -1.01 -3.02 -5.27
N LEU A 178 -1.72 -3.19 -6.41
CA LEU A 178 -2.29 -4.49 -6.78
C LEU A 178 -1.46 -5.25 -7.81
N TRP A 179 -0.35 -4.70 -8.29
CA TRP A 179 0.53 -5.42 -9.21
C TRP A 179 1.08 -6.70 -8.59
N GLY A 180 1.07 -7.79 -9.35
CA GLY A 180 1.53 -9.11 -8.90
C GLY A 180 0.71 -9.74 -7.78
N ILE A 181 -0.50 -9.22 -7.51
CA ILE A 181 -1.34 -9.63 -6.38
C ILE A 181 -1.66 -11.13 -6.37
N LYS A 182 -1.71 -11.77 -7.54
CA LYS A 182 -1.98 -13.21 -7.67
C LYS A 182 -1.05 -14.08 -6.82
N GLY A 183 0.21 -13.65 -6.65
CA GLY A 183 1.26 -14.42 -5.95
C GLY A 183 1.45 -14.06 -4.48
N THR A 184 0.60 -13.20 -3.89
CA THR A 184 0.85 -12.61 -2.56
C THR A 184 -0.13 -13.04 -1.47
N ALA A 185 -0.93 -14.10 -1.70
CA ALA A 185 -1.78 -14.65 -0.66
C ALA A 185 -0.96 -15.13 0.57
N PRO A 186 -1.51 -15.04 1.79
CA PRO A 186 -2.81 -14.52 2.16
C PRO A 186 -2.87 -12.98 2.15
N TYR A 187 -4.08 -12.43 2.01
CA TYR A 187 -4.32 -11.00 1.81
C TYR A 187 -4.73 -10.28 3.10
N MET A 188 -4.84 -8.94 3.02
CA MET A 188 -4.97 -7.98 4.10
C MET A 188 -3.67 -7.86 4.91
N HIS A 189 -3.59 -6.83 5.78
CA HIS A 189 -2.38 -6.54 6.57
C HIS A 189 -2.00 -7.65 7.57
N ASP A 190 -2.93 -8.53 7.91
CA ASP A 190 -2.79 -9.61 8.89
C ASP A 190 -3.04 -11.01 8.30
N GLY A 191 -3.16 -11.11 6.98
CA GLY A 191 -3.33 -12.38 6.29
C GLY A 191 -4.70 -13.05 6.49
N ARG A 192 -5.72 -12.31 6.98
CA ARG A 192 -7.05 -12.89 7.28
C ARG A 192 -7.84 -13.39 6.09
N ALA A 193 -7.49 -12.98 4.88
CA ALA A 193 -8.17 -13.39 3.67
C ALA A 193 -7.29 -14.34 2.85
N GLU A 194 -7.75 -15.58 2.69
CA GLU A 194 -6.99 -16.62 2.00
C GLU A 194 -6.97 -16.43 0.48
N ASP A 195 -7.98 -15.73 -0.06
CA ASP A 195 -8.14 -15.49 -1.50
C ASP A 195 -8.61 -14.05 -1.80
N LEU A 196 -8.62 -13.69 -3.07
CA LEU A 196 -9.04 -12.35 -3.51
C LEU A 196 -10.50 -12.05 -3.22
N ARG A 197 -11.38 -13.05 -3.24
CA ARG A 197 -12.81 -12.87 -2.89
C ARG A 197 -12.96 -12.52 -1.42
N GLY A 198 -12.28 -13.26 -0.56
CA GLY A 198 -12.21 -12.97 0.88
C GLY A 198 -11.62 -11.60 1.17
N ALA A 199 -10.58 -11.19 0.41
CA ALA A 199 -10.01 -9.86 0.52
C ALA A 199 -11.03 -8.74 0.17
N ILE A 200 -11.77 -8.89 -0.94
CA ILE A 200 -12.82 -7.93 -1.32
C ILE A 200 -13.89 -7.85 -0.22
N MET A 201 -14.31 -9.00 0.32
CA MET A 201 -15.32 -9.09 1.37
C MET A 201 -14.85 -8.54 2.71
N ALA A 202 -13.54 -8.41 2.93
CA ALA A 202 -12.94 -7.84 4.15
C ALA A 202 -12.80 -6.30 4.09
N HIS A 203 -13.36 -5.64 3.07
CA HIS A 203 -13.41 -4.19 2.96
C HIS A 203 -14.68 -3.62 3.59
N PHE A 204 -14.51 -2.74 4.59
CA PHE A 204 -15.60 -2.11 5.34
C PHE A 204 -15.49 -0.59 5.33
N SER A 205 -16.29 0.11 6.12
CA SER A 205 -16.27 1.56 6.31
C SER A 205 -16.31 2.32 4.97
N GLU A 206 -15.27 3.05 4.58
CA GLU A 206 -15.22 3.79 3.31
C GLU A 206 -15.44 2.89 2.08
N ALA A 207 -15.03 1.63 2.15
CA ALA A 207 -15.18 0.67 1.05
C ALA A 207 -16.48 -0.16 1.12
N GLU A 208 -17.33 0.06 2.12
CA GLU A 208 -18.58 -0.72 2.34
C GLU A 208 -19.48 -0.72 1.11
N ALA A 209 -19.69 0.44 0.48
CA ALA A 209 -20.54 0.53 -0.70
C ALA A 209 -19.98 -0.27 -1.89
N VAL A 210 -18.66 -0.28 -2.05
CA VAL A 210 -17.97 -1.05 -3.11
C VAL A 210 -18.08 -2.55 -2.83
N ARG A 211 -17.94 -2.97 -1.57
CA ARG A 211 -18.13 -4.35 -1.14
C ARG A 211 -19.56 -4.83 -1.43
N VAL A 212 -20.55 -4.03 -1.07
CA VAL A 212 -21.98 -4.35 -1.34
C VAL A 212 -22.25 -4.41 -2.85
N ASN A 213 -21.66 -3.51 -3.63
CA ASN A 213 -21.77 -3.58 -5.10
C ASN A 213 -21.20 -4.90 -5.63
N TYR A 214 -20.06 -5.36 -5.11
CA TYR A 214 -19.47 -6.65 -5.47
C TYR A 214 -20.39 -7.83 -5.11
N GLU A 215 -20.98 -7.84 -3.91
CA GLU A 215 -21.92 -8.88 -3.48
C GLU A 215 -23.14 -9.00 -4.41
N ASN A 216 -23.59 -7.88 -4.98
CA ASN A 216 -24.75 -7.82 -5.87
C ASN A 216 -24.43 -8.16 -7.34
N LEU A 217 -23.17 -8.37 -7.69
CA LEU A 217 -22.77 -8.83 -9.03
C LEU A 217 -23.24 -10.26 -9.28
N LYS A 218 -23.49 -10.58 -10.54
CA LYS A 218 -23.65 -11.98 -10.97
C LYS A 218 -22.31 -12.72 -10.79
N THR A 219 -22.37 -14.01 -10.53
CA THR A 219 -21.18 -14.85 -10.37
C THR A 219 -20.20 -14.68 -11.53
N SER A 220 -20.70 -14.59 -12.79
CA SER A 220 -19.82 -14.40 -13.97
C SER A 220 -19.08 -13.07 -13.97
N GLU A 221 -19.67 -12.00 -13.41
CA GLU A 221 -19.05 -10.68 -13.28
C GLU A 221 -18.01 -10.69 -12.15
N GLN A 222 -18.33 -11.37 -11.04
CA GLN A 222 -17.37 -11.60 -9.95
C GLN A 222 -16.16 -12.41 -10.45
N ASP A 223 -16.39 -13.49 -11.21
CA ASP A 223 -15.32 -14.30 -11.80
C ASP A 223 -14.44 -13.49 -12.77
N ALA A 224 -15.05 -12.64 -13.60
CA ALA A 224 -14.33 -11.77 -14.50
C ALA A 224 -13.45 -10.75 -13.73
N LEU A 225 -13.97 -10.19 -12.63
CA LEU A 225 -13.19 -9.29 -11.77
C LEU A 225 -11.98 -10.00 -11.15
N ILE A 226 -12.16 -11.22 -10.65
CA ILE A 226 -11.04 -12.00 -10.08
C ILE A 226 -9.99 -12.29 -11.17
N LEU A 227 -10.41 -12.70 -12.36
CA LEU A 227 -9.48 -12.93 -13.49
C LEU A 227 -8.68 -11.65 -13.84
N PHE A 228 -9.33 -10.48 -13.79
CA PHE A 228 -8.64 -9.21 -13.99
C PHE A 228 -7.61 -8.94 -12.89
N LEU A 229 -7.97 -9.14 -11.62
CA LEU A 229 -7.03 -8.95 -10.50
C LEU A 229 -5.84 -9.92 -10.58
N GLU A 230 -6.07 -11.14 -11.03
CA GLU A 230 -5.00 -12.12 -11.25
C GLU A 230 -4.10 -11.82 -12.46
N ASP A 231 -4.52 -10.92 -13.36
CA ASP A 231 -3.73 -10.45 -14.51
C ASP A 231 -2.86 -9.23 -14.16
N LEU A 232 -3.07 -8.60 -12.99
CA LEU A 232 -2.28 -7.46 -12.51
C LEU A 232 -0.94 -7.92 -11.95
#